data_e1ad3d1daa6c93bde1782e1640fde1da
#
_entry.id   e1ad3d1daa6c93bde1782e1640fde1da
#
_cell.length_a   1.000
_cell.length_b   1.000
_cell.length_c   1.000
_cell.angle_alpha   90.00
_cell.angle_beta   90.00
_cell.angle_gamma   90.00
#
_symmetry.space_group_name_H-M   'P 1'
#
loop_
_entity.id
_entity.type
_entity.pdbx_description
1 polymer ?
#
loop_
_entity_poly.entity_id
_entity_poly.type
_entity_poly.pdbx_seq_one_letter_code
_entity_poly.pdbx_strand_id
1 'polypeptide(L)'
;YHQVSTDEVYGDLPLDRPDLFFTEETPIHTSSPYSASKASADLLVQAYHRTFGVPVTISRCSNNYGPYHFPEKLIPLMIANVLNDKPLPVYGDGKNVRDWLYVEDHCRAIDLIIRSGRVGEVYNVGGHNEKTNLEVVQLIIAALGKGEIKFVRDRAGHDRRYAIDPTKIHNELGWLPQTRFEDGIQKTIQWYLDNKSWWENIISGEYQKYYERMYGNR
;
A
#
# COMPACT_ATOMS: atom_id res chain seq x y z
N TYR A 1 -5.26 8.46 -20.88
CA TYR A 1 -4.31 8.54 -19.76
C TYR A 1 -4.90 7.90 -18.51
N HIS A 2 -4.15 7.04 -17.82
CA HIS A 2 -4.55 6.46 -16.55
C HIS A 2 -3.61 6.91 -15.44
N GLN A 3 -4.20 7.48 -14.35
CA GLN A 3 -3.49 7.90 -13.16
C GLN A 3 -3.59 6.82 -12.09
N VAL A 4 -2.46 6.27 -11.68
CA VAL A 4 -2.39 5.40 -10.50
C VAL A 4 -2.16 6.27 -9.27
N SER A 5 -3.17 6.36 -8.41
CA SER A 5 -3.19 7.14 -7.18
C SER A 5 -3.26 6.24 -5.94
N THR A 6 -3.62 6.77 -4.80
CA THR A 6 -3.59 6.11 -3.50
C THR A 6 -4.81 6.50 -2.66
N ASP A 7 -5.22 5.63 -1.75
CA ASP A 7 -6.23 5.90 -0.72
C ASP A 7 -5.79 6.96 0.29
N GLU A 8 -4.49 7.17 0.45
CA GLU A 8 -3.95 8.20 1.34
C GLU A 8 -4.44 9.63 1.02
N VAL A 9 -4.98 9.86 -0.19
CA VAL A 9 -5.57 11.16 -0.55
C VAL A 9 -6.83 11.48 0.24
N TYR A 10 -7.51 10.47 0.78
CA TYR A 10 -8.74 10.63 1.57
C TYR A 10 -8.49 11.01 3.03
N GLY A 11 -7.27 10.78 3.54
CA GLY A 11 -6.90 11.06 4.92
C GLY A 11 -7.00 9.84 5.84
N ASP A 12 -7.43 10.05 7.08
CA ASP A 12 -7.40 9.06 8.15
C ASP A 12 -8.81 8.63 8.57
N LEU A 13 -8.97 7.35 8.87
CA LEU A 13 -10.18 6.80 9.49
C LEU A 13 -9.92 6.45 10.97
N PRO A 14 -10.90 6.71 11.86
CA PRO A 14 -10.78 6.35 13.26
C PRO A 14 -10.80 4.81 13.46
N LEU A 15 -9.99 4.31 14.40
CA LEU A 15 -9.89 2.88 14.69
C LEU A 15 -11.16 2.29 15.33
N ASP A 16 -11.93 3.11 16.04
CA ASP A 16 -13.17 2.72 16.75
C ASP A 16 -14.41 2.73 15.84
N ARG A 17 -14.24 3.05 14.56
CA ARG A 17 -15.31 3.04 13.55
C ARG A 17 -15.01 2.10 12.39
N PRO A 18 -15.02 0.78 12.62
CA PRO A 18 -14.75 -0.22 11.57
C PRO A 18 -15.78 -0.23 10.44
N ASP A 19 -16.92 0.40 10.65
CA ASP A 19 -18.01 0.58 9.69
C ASP A 19 -17.73 1.65 8.61
N LEU A 20 -16.72 2.50 8.81
CA LEU A 20 -16.38 3.56 7.87
C LEU A 20 -15.39 3.08 6.81
N PHE A 21 -15.66 3.46 5.56
CA PHE A 21 -14.80 3.22 4.40
C PHE A 21 -14.74 4.45 3.53
N PHE A 22 -13.63 4.65 2.83
CA PHE A 22 -13.51 5.65 1.79
C PHE A 22 -14.21 5.18 0.51
N THR A 23 -15.12 6.00 0.01
CA THR A 23 -15.73 5.86 -1.31
C THR A 23 -15.13 6.89 -2.26
N GLU A 24 -15.41 6.80 -3.56
CA GLU A 24 -14.96 7.78 -4.54
C GLU A 24 -15.55 9.20 -4.30
N GLU A 25 -16.69 9.27 -3.57
CA GLU A 25 -17.34 10.52 -3.16
C GLU A 25 -16.71 11.14 -1.88
N THR A 26 -15.85 10.41 -1.18
CA THR A 26 -15.17 10.91 0.02
C THR A 26 -14.31 12.12 -0.35
N PRO A 27 -14.45 13.26 0.35
CA PRO A 27 -13.62 14.44 0.10
C PRO A 27 -12.13 14.15 0.29
N ILE A 28 -11.30 14.77 -0.55
CA ILE A 28 -9.84 14.70 -0.41
C ILE A 28 -9.44 15.48 0.84
N HIS A 29 -8.74 14.82 1.76
CA HIS A 29 -8.27 15.40 3.02
C HIS A 29 -6.90 14.84 3.42
N THR A 30 -5.85 15.32 2.78
CA THR A 30 -4.49 14.79 2.90
C THR A 30 -3.82 15.13 4.21
N SER A 31 -3.09 14.18 4.80
CA SER A 31 -2.37 14.31 6.09
C SER A 31 -0.84 14.41 5.93
N SER A 32 -0.31 14.18 4.74
CA SER A 32 1.14 14.20 4.48
C SER A 32 1.50 14.93 3.19
N PRO A 33 2.76 15.42 3.05
CA PRO A 33 3.24 15.97 1.78
C PRO A 33 3.14 15.00 0.61
N TYR A 34 3.34 13.70 0.86
CA TYR A 34 3.16 12.65 -0.15
C TYR A 34 1.70 12.59 -0.62
N SER A 35 0.75 12.42 0.29
CA SER A 35 -0.67 12.33 -0.06
C SER A 35 -1.16 13.63 -0.72
N ALA A 36 -0.66 14.80 -0.30
CA ALA A 36 -0.96 16.08 -0.94
C ALA A 36 -0.44 16.13 -2.40
N SER A 37 0.75 15.62 -2.66
CA SER A 37 1.31 15.56 -4.02
C SER A 37 0.49 14.64 -4.94
N LYS A 38 0.03 13.50 -4.42
CA LYS A 38 -0.82 12.55 -5.15
C LYS A 38 -2.21 13.14 -5.42
N ALA A 39 -2.81 13.79 -4.43
CA ALA A 39 -4.07 14.49 -4.58
C ALA A 39 -3.99 15.62 -5.62
N SER A 40 -2.90 16.39 -5.61
CA SER A 40 -2.64 17.42 -6.62
C SER A 40 -2.56 16.83 -8.02
N ALA A 41 -1.91 15.68 -8.19
CA ALA A 41 -1.87 14.97 -9.47
C ALA A 41 -3.26 14.54 -9.93
N ASP A 42 -4.09 13.97 -9.03
CA ASP A 42 -5.47 13.59 -9.32
C ASP A 42 -6.30 14.81 -9.80
N LEU A 43 -6.18 15.92 -9.10
CA LEU A 43 -6.89 17.17 -9.45
C LEU A 43 -6.44 17.74 -10.81
N LEU A 44 -5.14 17.68 -11.09
CA LEU A 44 -4.62 18.10 -12.42
C LEU A 44 -5.16 17.22 -13.54
N VAL A 45 -5.17 15.90 -13.36
CA VAL A 45 -5.71 14.95 -14.34
C VAL A 45 -7.20 15.23 -14.62
N GLN A 46 -8.00 15.43 -13.56
CA GLN A 46 -9.41 15.80 -13.70
C GLN A 46 -9.60 17.17 -14.39
N ALA A 47 -8.75 18.15 -14.09
CA ALA A 47 -8.80 19.46 -14.70
C ALA A 47 -8.51 19.38 -16.23
N TYR A 48 -7.51 18.61 -16.64
CA TYR A 48 -7.22 18.36 -18.06
C TYR A 48 -8.38 17.68 -18.79
N HIS A 49 -9.03 16.73 -18.13
CA HIS A 49 -10.24 16.12 -18.68
C HIS A 49 -11.35 17.15 -18.89
N ARG A 50 -11.69 17.92 -17.86
CA ARG A 50 -12.79 18.90 -17.90
C ARG A 50 -12.52 20.04 -18.87
N THR A 51 -11.27 20.52 -18.95
CA THR A 51 -10.92 21.70 -19.76
C THR A 51 -10.64 21.35 -21.22
N PHE A 52 -9.98 20.23 -21.46
CA PHE A 52 -9.45 19.89 -22.79
C PHE A 52 -10.02 18.59 -23.35
N GLY A 53 -10.91 17.91 -22.64
CA GLY A 53 -11.50 16.65 -23.09
C GLY A 53 -10.53 15.48 -23.15
N VAL A 54 -9.39 15.55 -22.44
CA VAL A 54 -8.41 14.45 -22.42
C VAL A 54 -9.10 13.20 -21.84
N PRO A 55 -9.07 12.06 -22.54
CA PRO A 55 -9.63 10.82 -21.99
C PRO A 55 -8.78 10.32 -20.84
N VAL A 56 -9.30 10.38 -19.62
CA VAL A 56 -8.58 9.99 -18.40
C VAL A 56 -9.39 9.01 -17.58
N THR A 57 -8.69 8.19 -16.78
CA THR A 57 -9.23 7.42 -15.65
C THR A 57 -8.27 7.51 -14.49
N ILE A 58 -8.76 7.35 -13.26
CA ILE A 58 -7.94 7.36 -12.05
C ILE A 58 -8.26 6.11 -11.23
N SER A 59 -7.24 5.38 -10.75
CA SER A 59 -7.40 4.39 -9.70
C SER A 59 -6.81 4.90 -8.39
N ARG A 60 -7.53 4.77 -7.28
CA ARG A 60 -7.03 4.98 -5.92
C ARG A 60 -6.94 3.63 -5.24
N CYS A 61 -5.73 3.14 -5.02
CA CYS A 61 -5.53 1.80 -4.48
C CYS A 61 -5.15 1.82 -3.01
N SER A 62 -5.47 0.73 -2.32
CA SER A 62 -4.98 0.42 -1.00
C SER A 62 -3.50 -0.04 -1.03
N ASN A 63 -2.93 -0.38 0.14
CA ASN A 63 -1.52 -0.74 0.26
C ASN A 63 -1.18 -2.00 -0.54
N ASN A 64 -0.34 -1.87 -1.55
CA ASN A 64 0.11 -2.99 -2.36
C ASN A 64 1.18 -3.82 -1.66
N TYR A 65 1.18 -5.14 -1.93
CA TYR A 65 2.24 -6.04 -1.52
C TYR A 65 2.39 -7.16 -2.55
N GLY A 66 3.56 -7.82 -2.58
CA GLY A 66 3.83 -8.89 -3.53
C GLY A 66 5.25 -8.83 -4.09
N PRO A 67 5.49 -9.54 -5.20
CA PRO A 67 6.75 -9.48 -5.95
C PRO A 67 7.17 -8.05 -6.31
N TYR A 68 8.48 -7.80 -6.34
CA TYR A 68 9.10 -6.53 -6.72
C TYR A 68 8.74 -5.33 -5.83
N HIS A 69 8.12 -5.54 -4.66
CA HIS A 69 7.84 -4.46 -3.72
C HIS A 69 9.16 -3.91 -3.16
N PHE A 70 9.38 -2.60 -3.24
CA PHE A 70 10.67 -1.97 -2.90
C PHE A 70 11.07 -2.25 -1.44
N PRO A 71 12.34 -2.62 -1.16
CA PRO A 71 12.79 -3.13 0.14
C PRO A 71 12.64 -2.19 1.35
N GLU A 72 12.36 -0.89 1.15
CA GLU A 72 12.06 0.04 2.25
C GLU A 72 10.64 -0.10 2.82
N LYS A 73 9.74 -0.73 2.07
CA LYS A 73 8.34 -0.89 2.47
C LYS A 73 8.19 -1.98 3.53
N LEU A 74 7.11 -1.90 4.33
CA LEU A 74 6.93 -2.72 5.53
C LEU A 74 7.24 -4.21 5.31
N ILE A 75 6.53 -4.87 4.41
CA ILE A 75 6.64 -6.33 4.22
C ILE A 75 8.04 -6.74 3.77
N PRO A 76 8.60 -6.20 2.68
CA PRO A 76 9.94 -6.60 2.24
C PRO A 76 11.04 -6.20 3.23
N LEU A 77 10.90 -5.06 3.91
CA LEU A 77 11.85 -4.66 4.96
C LEU A 77 11.90 -5.67 6.10
N MET A 78 10.72 -6.12 6.59
CA MET A 78 10.66 -7.11 7.66
C MET A 78 11.25 -8.44 7.21
N ILE A 79 10.94 -8.91 6.00
CA ILE A 79 11.52 -10.13 5.44
C ILE A 79 13.05 -10.01 5.35
N ALA A 80 13.56 -8.92 4.78
CA ALA A 80 15.00 -8.70 4.66
C ALA A 80 15.70 -8.63 6.03
N ASN A 81 15.08 -7.99 7.02
CA ASN A 81 15.62 -7.91 8.37
C ASN A 81 15.66 -9.28 9.04
N VAL A 82 14.59 -10.08 8.94
CA VAL A 82 14.60 -11.48 9.48
C VAL A 82 15.73 -12.29 8.85
N LEU A 83 15.88 -12.22 7.53
CA LEU A 83 16.92 -13.00 6.81
C LEU A 83 18.35 -12.55 7.15
N ASN A 84 18.55 -11.32 7.59
CA ASN A 84 19.84 -10.76 8.01
C ASN A 84 20.02 -10.69 9.53
N ASP A 85 19.18 -11.39 10.31
CA ASP A 85 19.21 -11.41 11.79
C ASP A 85 19.17 -10.01 12.43
N LYS A 86 18.45 -9.07 11.78
CA LYS A 86 18.25 -7.71 12.25
C LYS A 86 16.91 -7.57 12.98
N PRO A 87 16.79 -6.67 13.98
CA PRO A 87 15.52 -6.40 14.62
C PRO A 87 14.49 -5.82 13.64
N LEU A 88 13.21 -6.08 13.92
CA LEU A 88 12.06 -5.67 13.12
C LEU A 88 11.48 -4.37 13.68
N PRO A 89 11.74 -3.20 13.06
CA PRO A 89 11.27 -1.93 13.60
C PRO A 89 9.76 -1.77 13.37
N VAL A 90 8.99 -1.68 14.45
CA VAL A 90 7.56 -1.40 14.44
C VAL A 90 7.32 0.00 14.97
N TYR A 91 6.72 0.88 14.16
CA TYR A 91 6.41 2.24 14.55
C TYR A 91 5.30 2.33 15.60
N GLY A 92 5.51 3.17 16.62
CA GLY A 92 4.53 3.42 17.69
C GLY A 92 4.12 2.15 18.41
N ASP A 93 2.82 1.88 18.46
CA ASP A 93 2.23 0.68 19.05
C ASP A 93 1.95 -0.45 18.03
N GLY A 94 2.23 -0.21 16.77
CA GLY A 94 1.99 -1.15 15.67
C GLY A 94 0.52 -1.35 15.29
N LYS A 95 -0.41 -0.59 15.88
CA LYS A 95 -1.87 -0.74 15.69
C LYS A 95 -2.42 0.01 14.48
N ASN A 96 -1.56 0.66 13.69
CA ASN A 96 -2.00 1.27 12.44
C ASN A 96 -2.53 0.19 11.50
N VAL A 97 -3.74 0.37 11.01
CA VAL A 97 -4.43 -0.59 10.13
C VAL A 97 -4.25 -0.17 8.67
N ARG A 98 -3.97 -1.16 7.82
CA ARG A 98 -3.88 -0.99 6.37
C ARG A 98 -4.71 -2.06 5.69
N ASP A 99 -5.37 -1.67 4.61
CA ASP A 99 -5.97 -2.62 3.68
C ASP A 99 -4.88 -3.08 2.69
N TRP A 100 -4.67 -4.39 2.58
CA TRP A 100 -3.59 -4.98 1.80
C TRP A 100 -4.09 -5.59 0.50
N LEU A 101 -3.58 -5.08 -0.62
CA LEU A 101 -3.95 -5.50 -1.97
C LEU A 101 -2.76 -6.22 -2.64
N TYR A 102 -2.98 -7.48 -3.04
CA TYR A 102 -1.93 -8.22 -3.76
C TYR A 102 -1.67 -7.58 -5.12
N VAL A 103 -0.39 -7.39 -5.46
CA VAL A 103 0.02 -6.56 -6.61
C VAL A 103 -0.55 -7.06 -7.96
N GLU A 104 -0.69 -8.37 -8.15
CA GLU A 104 -1.28 -8.91 -9.38
C GLU A 104 -2.79 -8.58 -9.49
N ASP A 105 -3.51 -8.56 -8.37
CA ASP A 105 -4.91 -8.13 -8.33
C ASP A 105 -5.03 -6.66 -8.71
N HIS A 106 -4.12 -5.81 -8.23
CA HIS A 106 -4.06 -4.40 -8.61
C HIS A 106 -3.74 -4.23 -10.10
N CYS A 107 -2.76 -4.96 -10.63
CA CYS A 107 -2.43 -4.91 -12.06
C CYS A 107 -3.63 -5.30 -12.93
N ARG A 108 -4.40 -6.32 -12.52
CA ARG A 108 -5.65 -6.70 -13.21
C ARG A 108 -6.72 -5.59 -13.16
N ALA A 109 -6.84 -4.90 -12.02
CA ALA A 109 -7.73 -3.75 -11.89
C ALA A 109 -7.34 -2.62 -12.84
N ILE A 110 -6.04 -2.27 -12.88
CA ILE A 110 -5.52 -1.22 -13.77
C ILE A 110 -5.80 -1.57 -15.24
N ASP A 111 -5.47 -2.79 -15.68
CA ASP A 111 -5.70 -3.23 -17.07
C ASP A 111 -7.20 -3.16 -17.41
N LEU A 112 -8.06 -3.61 -16.51
CA LEU A 112 -9.51 -3.56 -16.70
C LEU A 112 -10.05 -2.13 -16.78
N ILE A 113 -9.59 -1.23 -15.90
CA ILE A 113 -9.99 0.19 -15.92
C ILE A 113 -9.54 0.85 -17.22
N ILE A 114 -8.32 0.58 -17.70
CA ILE A 114 -7.81 1.15 -18.96
C ILE A 114 -8.65 0.69 -20.15
N ARG A 115 -9.09 -0.58 -20.18
CA ARG A 115 -9.84 -1.15 -21.30
C ARG A 115 -11.34 -0.81 -21.27
N SER A 116 -11.93 -0.75 -20.08
CA SER A 116 -13.39 -0.76 -19.93
C SER A 116 -13.91 0.28 -18.96
N GLY A 117 -13.05 1.00 -18.25
CA GLY A 117 -13.46 2.07 -17.33
C GLY A 117 -14.06 3.26 -18.05
N ARG A 118 -15.02 3.91 -17.41
CA ARG A 118 -15.63 5.14 -17.95
C ARG A 118 -14.62 6.29 -17.90
N VAL A 119 -14.48 6.98 -19.02
CA VAL A 119 -13.63 8.17 -19.13
C VAL A 119 -14.08 9.26 -18.16
N GLY A 120 -13.14 9.88 -17.47
CA GLY A 120 -13.38 10.90 -16.45
C GLY A 120 -13.57 10.36 -15.03
N GLU A 121 -13.72 9.05 -14.86
CA GLU A 121 -14.08 8.45 -13.59
C GLU A 121 -12.86 8.06 -12.72
N VAL A 122 -13.12 8.05 -11.41
CA VAL A 122 -12.24 7.51 -10.36
C VAL A 122 -12.78 6.15 -9.94
N TYR A 123 -11.87 5.21 -9.69
CA TYR A 123 -12.18 3.88 -9.17
C TYR A 123 -11.32 3.57 -7.94
N ASN A 124 -11.95 3.24 -6.82
CA ASN A 124 -11.29 2.70 -5.66
C ASN A 124 -10.95 1.22 -5.89
N VAL A 125 -9.72 0.82 -5.53
CA VAL A 125 -9.22 -0.55 -5.71
C VAL A 125 -8.67 -1.05 -4.38
N GLY A 126 -9.48 -1.77 -3.62
CA GLY A 126 -9.17 -2.28 -2.28
C GLY A 126 -9.06 -3.78 -2.20
N GLY A 127 -8.29 -4.27 -1.23
CA GLY A 127 -8.05 -5.69 -1.02
C GLY A 127 -9.08 -6.38 -0.11
N HIS A 128 -9.83 -5.61 0.69
CA HIS A 128 -10.64 -6.12 1.81
C HIS A 128 -9.85 -6.98 2.81
N ASN A 129 -8.58 -6.66 2.99
CA ASN A 129 -7.65 -7.39 3.84
C ASN A 129 -7.05 -6.45 4.89
N GLU A 130 -7.89 -5.86 5.74
CA GLU A 130 -7.43 -4.99 6.82
C GLU A 130 -6.61 -5.77 7.85
N LYS A 131 -5.38 -5.34 8.10
CA LYS A 131 -4.47 -5.88 9.14
C LYS A 131 -3.73 -4.74 9.81
N THR A 132 -3.46 -4.89 11.09
CA THR A 132 -2.51 -4.01 11.77
C THR A 132 -1.09 -4.28 11.29
N ASN A 133 -0.23 -3.27 11.36
CA ASN A 133 1.20 -3.46 11.05
C ASN A 133 1.82 -4.55 11.92
N LEU A 134 1.42 -4.64 13.20
CA LEU A 134 1.91 -5.67 14.14
C LEU A 134 1.50 -7.07 13.70
N GLU A 135 0.24 -7.29 13.29
CA GLU A 135 -0.23 -8.59 12.78
C GLU A 135 0.57 -9.03 11.56
N VAL A 136 0.83 -8.11 10.61
CA VAL A 136 1.64 -8.42 9.42
C VAL A 136 3.05 -8.84 9.81
N VAL A 137 3.70 -8.14 10.73
CA VAL A 137 5.05 -8.48 11.21
C VAL A 137 5.05 -9.84 11.92
N GLN A 138 4.06 -10.12 12.75
CA GLN A 138 3.91 -11.42 13.43
C GLN A 138 3.72 -12.58 12.46
N LEU A 139 2.94 -12.39 11.39
CA LEU A 139 2.78 -13.39 10.32
C LEU A 139 4.10 -13.68 9.59
N ILE A 140 4.92 -12.66 9.34
CA ILE A 140 6.24 -12.84 8.73
C ILE A 140 7.18 -13.61 9.67
N ILE A 141 7.21 -13.28 10.95
CA ILE A 141 7.99 -14.01 11.98
C ILE A 141 7.56 -15.47 12.03
N ALA A 142 6.25 -15.74 12.08
CA ALA A 142 5.72 -17.10 12.12
C ALA A 142 6.10 -17.91 10.88
N ALA A 143 6.05 -17.30 9.70
CA ALA A 143 6.39 -17.96 8.44
C ALA A 143 7.90 -18.27 8.31
N LEU A 144 8.77 -17.38 8.83
CA LEU A 144 10.23 -17.54 8.74
C LEU A 144 10.85 -18.22 9.98
N GLY A 145 10.06 -18.47 11.02
CA GLY A 145 10.47 -19.19 12.25
C GLY A 145 11.40 -18.41 13.17
N LYS A 146 11.69 -17.14 12.89
CA LYS A 146 12.55 -16.27 13.69
C LYS A 146 12.23 -14.79 13.49
N GLY A 147 12.70 -13.94 14.40
CA GLY A 147 12.61 -12.48 14.32
C GLY A 147 12.30 -11.86 15.70
N GLU A 148 12.82 -10.68 15.95
CA GLU A 148 12.63 -9.93 17.19
C GLU A 148 12.03 -8.55 16.85
N ILE A 149 10.86 -8.24 17.41
CA ILE A 149 10.19 -6.95 17.22
C ILE A 149 10.87 -5.91 18.11
N LYS A 150 11.23 -4.77 17.53
CA LYS A 150 11.69 -3.58 18.22
C LYS A 150 10.72 -2.43 17.96
N PHE A 151 9.97 -2.01 18.98
CA PHE A 151 9.14 -0.82 18.88
C PHE A 151 10.03 0.43 18.79
N VAL A 152 9.74 1.28 17.81
CA VAL A 152 10.46 2.53 17.55
C VAL A 152 9.51 3.72 17.62
N ARG A 153 10.06 4.93 17.79
CA ARG A 153 9.26 6.15 17.81
C ARG A 153 8.41 6.26 16.53
N ASP A 154 7.14 6.61 16.72
CA ASP A 154 6.23 6.80 15.58
C ASP A 154 6.64 8.00 14.71
N ARG A 155 6.31 7.92 13.42
CA ARG A 155 6.58 8.99 12.46
C ARG A 155 5.48 10.07 12.53
N ALA A 156 5.83 11.31 12.21
CA ALA A 156 4.86 12.38 12.07
C ALA A 156 3.88 12.11 10.92
N GLY A 157 2.61 12.48 11.09
CA GLY A 157 1.58 12.29 10.06
C GLY A 157 1.28 10.81 9.74
N HIS A 158 1.38 9.94 10.74
CA HIS A 158 1.13 8.51 10.56
C HIS A 158 -0.34 8.20 10.79
N ASP A 159 -1.12 8.19 9.73
CA ASP A 159 -2.55 7.89 9.76
C ASP A 159 -2.82 6.53 10.40
N ARG A 160 -3.91 6.45 11.16
CA ARG A 160 -4.24 5.27 11.98
C ARG A 160 -4.88 4.15 11.17
N ARG A 161 -5.77 4.47 10.23
CA ARG A 161 -6.48 3.46 9.46
C ARG A 161 -6.79 3.93 8.04
N TYR A 162 -6.55 3.04 7.08
CA TYR A 162 -7.05 3.14 5.71
C TYR A 162 -7.93 1.93 5.41
N ALA A 163 -9.11 2.19 4.84
CA ALA A 163 -10.01 1.17 4.33
C ALA A 163 -10.81 1.76 3.17
N ILE A 164 -10.83 1.06 2.03
CA ILE A 164 -11.49 1.52 0.82
C ILE A 164 -12.70 0.64 0.51
N ASP A 165 -13.76 1.27 -0.01
CA ASP A 165 -14.89 0.58 -0.61
C ASP A 165 -14.68 0.44 -2.13
N PRO A 166 -14.44 -0.78 -2.66
CA PRO A 166 -14.30 -1.04 -4.09
C PRO A 166 -15.63 -1.40 -4.79
N THR A 167 -16.76 -1.08 -4.18
CA THR A 167 -18.11 -1.44 -4.72
C THR A 167 -18.32 -0.91 -6.12
N LYS A 168 -17.83 0.30 -6.43
CA LYS A 168 -17.99 0.90 -7.76
C LYS A 168 -17.29 0.09 -8.85
N ILE A 169 -16.02 -0.25 -8.68
CA ILE A 169 -15.28 -1.05 -9.68
C ILE A 169 -15.89 -2.44 -9.83
N HIS A 170 -16.40 -3.03 -8.75
CA HIS A 170 -17.10 -4.29 -8.81
C HIS A 170 -18.39 -4.19 -9.64
N ASN A 171 -19.25 -3.23 -9.33
CA ASN A 171 -20.55 -3.08 -9.99
C ASN A 171 -20.43 -2.69 -11.46
N GLU A 172 -19.48 -1.83 -11.81
CA GLU A 172 -19.32 -1.33 -13.17
C GLU A 172 -18.47 -2.23 -14.06
N LEU A 173 -17.43 -2.87 -13.50
CA LEU A 173 -16.43 -3.60 -14.28
C LEU A 173 -16.31 -5.08 -13.88
N GLY A 174 -17.02 -5.54 -12.84
CA GLY A 174 -16.96 -6.93 -12.38
C GLY A 174 -15.68 -7.33 -11.66
N TRP A 175 -14.81 -6.36 -11.30
CA TRP A 175 -13.55 -6.65 -10.65
C TRP A 175 -13.72 -6.98 -9.16
N LEU A 176 -13.00 -8.00 -8.71
CA LEU A 176 -12.81 -8.34 -7.28
C LEU A 176 -11.36 -8.80 -7.07
N PRO A 177 -10.76 -8.55 -5.89
CA PRO A 177 -9.49 -9.15 -5.53
C PRO A 177 -9.65 -10.67 -5.44
N GLN A 178 -8.71 -11.41 -6.00
CA GLN A 178 -8.74 -12.87 -6.05
C GLN A 178 -7.79 -13.51 -5.02
N THR A 179 -6.83 -12.75 -4.52
CA THR A 179 -5.79 -13.25 -3.62
C THR A 179 -6.13 -12.85 -2.19
N ARG A 180 -6.40 -13.85 -1.34
CA ARG A 180 -6.53 -13.65 0.10
C ARG A 180 -5.19 -13.26 0.70
N PHE A 181 -5.19 -12.46 1.78
CA PHE A 181 -3.94 -12.00 2.39
C PHE A 181 -3.06 -13.17 2.86
N GLU A 182 -3.66 -14.19 3.44
CA GLU A 182 -2.95 -15.36 3.96
C GLU A 182 -2.18 -16.11 2.85
N ASP A 183 -2.75 -16.21 1.66
CA ASP A 183 -2.12 -16.84 0.50
C ASP A 183 -1.09 -15.91 -0.16
N GLY A 184 -1.43 -14.63 -0.29
CA GLY A 184 -0.58 -13.62 -0.92
C GLY A 184 0.70 -13.35 -0.12
N ILE A 185 0.62 -13.35 1.23
CA ILE A 185 1.80 -13.12 2.07
C ILE A 185 2.79 -14.29 1.96
N GLN A 186 2.32 -15.54 1.87
CA GLN A 186 3.18 -16.70 1.67
C GLN A 186 3.87 -16.64 0.30
N LYS A 187 3.14 -16.33 -0.77
CA LYS A 187 3.71 -16.12 -2.11
C LYS A 187 4.76 -15.01 -2.10
N THR A 188 4.48 -13.92 -1.38
CA THR A 188 5.40 -12.79 -1.26
C THR A 188 6.69 -13.20 -0.54
N ILE A 189 6.58 -13.85 0.62
CA ILE A 189 7.75 -14.34 1.38
C ILE A 189 8.57 -15.28 0.51
N GLN A 190 7.94 -16.25 -0.16
CA GLN A 190 8.64 -17.19 -1.01
C GLN A 190 9.35 -16.48 -2.15
N TRP A 191 8.71 -15.48 -2.79
CA TRP A 191 9.34 -14.70 -3.83
C TRP A 191 10.63 -14.00 -3.36
N TYR A 192 10.63 -13.41 -2.15
CA TYR A 192 11.83 -12.76 -1.59
C TYR A 192 12.92 -13.79 -1.24
N LEU A 193 12.58 -15.00 -0.81
CA LEU A 193 13.54 -16.08 -0.59
C LEU A 193 14.21 -16.52 -1.91
N ASP A 194 13.42 -16.66 -2.97
CA ASP A 194 13.89 -17.12 -4.29
C ASP A 194 14.65 -16.04 -5.08
N ASN A 195 14.40 -14.75 -4.77
CA ASN A 195 14.97 -13.59 -5.48
C ASN A 195 15.89 -12.74 -4.61
N LYS A 196 16.68 -13.40 -3.75
CA LYS A 196 17.55 -12.72 -2.77
C LYS A 196 18.52 -11.74 -3.43
N SER A 197 19.14 -12.09 -4.54
CA SER A 197 20.07 -11.24 -5.27
C SER A 197 19.43 -9.94 -5.77
N TRP A 198 18.13 -9.97 -6.12
CA TRP A 198 17.42 -8.78 -6.60
C TRP A 198 17.32 -7.69 -5.50
N TRP A 199 16.82 -8.05 -4.33
CA TRP A 199 16.64 -7.06 -3.26
C TRP A 199 17.94 -6.75 -2.51
N GLU A 200 18.91 -7.67 -2.43
CA GLU A 200 20.24 -7.39 -1.88
C GLU A 200 20.99 -6.35 -2.72
N ASN A 201 20.91 -6.42 -4.04
CA ASN A 201 21.49 -5.41 -4.93
C ASN A 201 20.89 -4.02 -4.71
N ILE A 202 19.59 -3.94 -4.37
CA ILE A 202 18.92 -2.67 -4.09
C ILE A 202 19.38 -2.10 -2.73
N ILE A 203 19.43 -2.93 -1.68
CA ILE A 203 19.84 -2.47 -0.34
C ILE A 203 21.34 -2.31 -0.16
N SER A 204 22.17 -2.84 -1.06
CA SER A 204 23.60 -2.55 -1.10
C SER A 204 23.84 -1.16 -1.73
N GLY A 205 24.70 -0.33 -1.11
CA GLY A 205 25.05 0.98 -1.65
C GLY A 205 24.29 2.16 -1.03
N GLU A 206 23.72 3.08 -1.84
CA GLU A 206 23.12 4.33 -1.32
C GLU A 206 21.89 4.11 -0.42
N TYR A 207 21.16 3.03 -0.65
CA TYR A 207 20.01 2.68 0.20
C TYR A 207 20.44 2.36 1.64
N GLN A 208 21.57 1.73 1.86
CA GLN A 208 22.08 1.46 3.20
C GLN A 208 22.32 2.76 3.99
N LYS A 209 22.83 3.80 3.35
CA LYS A 209 22.99 5.14 3.96
C LYS A 209 21.65 5.76 4.33
N TYR A 210 20.61 5.57 3.50
CA TYR A 210 19.26 6.01 3.79
C TYR A 210 18.68 5.26 5.00
N TYR A 211 18.83 3.93 5.04
CA TYR A 211 18.37 3.09 6.14
C TYR A 211 19.01 3.50 7.47
N GLU A 212 20.32 3.68 7.51
CA GLU A 212 21.05 4.12 8.70
C GLU A 212 20.56 5.48 9.20
N ARG A 213 20.31 6.43 8.30
CA ARG A 213 19.77 7.76 8.65
C ARG A 213 18.36 7.68 9.23
N MET A 214 17.51 6.80 8.73
CA MET A 214 16.11 6.67 9.16
C MET A 214 15.95 5.86 10.44
N TYR A 215 16.78 4.87 10.68
CA TYR A 215 16.61 3.88 11.76
C TYR A 215 17.80 3.78 12.71
N GLY A 216 18.98 4.23 12.36
CA GLY A 216 20.21 4.07 13.15
C GLY A 216 20.21 4.83 14.49
N ASN A 217 19.44 5.91 14.60
CA ASN A 217 19.34 6.79 15.78
C ASN A 217 17.96 6.80 16.43
N ARG A 218 17.17 5.73 16.27
CA ARG A 218 15.82 5.61 16.83
C ARG A 218 15.68 4.47 17.83
#